data_cd4643600ea9b01f13238ab8fbef9952
#
_entry.id   cd4643600ea9b01f13238ab8fbef9952
#
_cell.length_a   1.000
_cell.length_b   1.000
_cell.length_c   1.000
_cell.angle_alpha   90.00
_cell.angle_beta   90.00
_cell.angle_gamma   90.00
#
_symmetry.space_group_name_H-M   'P 1'
#
loop_
_entity.id
_entity.type
_entity.pdbx_description
1 polymer ?
#
loop_
_entity_poly.entity_id
_entity_poly.type
_entity_poly.pdbx_seq_one_letter_code
_entity_poly.pdbx_strand_id
1 'polypeptide(L)'
;MKNLLFPLVVVLFFSTIATAQDIEYTVANIPAELKENANAVVRLDQKNIVIASRKSMTTTSKSIVTVLNENGLAYMDLSEYFSGRTRIKSIEAQFYNAFGKEIKKVKRKDFKENSVSGNSIISEGKILYYDYTPTEYPFTVVFSSEVETSNTAFIPKWFPMPGFSVSVEKSNITIKVPSDLGFKYKEFNMLDNPSITKEVKSDGVSFTANNMVTYKTEDYSPSFDSYAPYVMMGLDFFNLEGVDGVATNWKDFGTWMNANLLKGTEEIPLETQTKIKALVGDEKDPIKKAKIVYKYVQDKTRYISIQLGIGGWKPMLAKDVDRLGYGDCKALT
;
A
#
# COMPACT_ATOMS: atom_id res chain seq x y z
N MET A 1 -33.57 55.40 -59.20
CA MET A 1 -32.67 55.00 -58.17
C MET A 1 -33.40 53.93 -57.31
N LYS A 2 -33.14 52.65 -57.53
CA LYS A 2 -33.80 51.55 -56.83
C LYS A 2 -32.86 51.04 -55.73
N ASN A 3 -33.26 51.21 -54.45
CA ASN A 3 -32.55 50.69 -53.31
C ASN A 3 -32.88 49.20 -53.15
N LEU A 4 -31.87 48.34 -53.29
CA LEU A 4 -31.93 46.91 -53.03
C LEU A 4 -31.55 46.69 -51.56
N LEU A 5 -32.52 46.40 -50.69
CA LEU A 5 -32.27 45.87 -49.33
C LEU A 5 -31.97 44.39 -49.39
N PHE A 6 -30.77 44.01 -49.01
CA PHE A 6 -30.32 42.60 -48.81
C PHE A 6 -30.66 42.20 -47.35
N PRO A 7 -31.44 41.17 -47.10
CA PRO A 7 -31.66 40.69 -45.76
C PRO A 7 -30.42 39.82 -45.29
N LEU A 8 -29.78 40.25 -44.21
CA LEU A 8 -28.72 39.54 -43.52
C LEU A 8 -29.34 38.39 -42.71
N VAL A 9 -29.22 37.16 -43.21
CA VAL A 9 -29.64 35.95 -42.48
C VAL A 9 -28.50 35.56 -41.51
N VAL A 10 -28.67 35.85 -40.22
CA VAL A 10 -27.77 35.38 -39.14
C VAL A 10 -28.14 33.95 -38.80
N VAL A 11 -27.36 32.98 -39.29
CA VAL A 11 -27.44 31.57 -38.86
C VAL A 11 -26.73 31.41 -37.54
N LEU A 12 -27.47 31.34 -36.43
CA LEU A 12 -26.96 30.96 -35.11
C LEU A 12 -26.64 29.45 -35.10
N PHE A 13 -25.36 29.11 -35.23
CA PHE A 13 -24.86 27.80 -34.92
C PHE A 13 -24.93 27.59 -33.40
N PHE A 14 -25.93 26.90 -32.90
CA PHE A 14 -25.89 26.26 -31.58
C PHE A 14 -24.95 25.08 -31.64
N SER A 15 -23.68 25.29 -31.29
CA SER A 15 -22.77 24.18 -30.97
C SER A 15 -23.20 23.58 -29.62
N THR A 16 -23.90 22.44 -29.69
CA THR A 16 -24.08 21.57 -28.52
C THR A 16 -22.69 21.09 -28.09
N ILE A 17 -22.17 21.66 -27.01
CA ILE A 17 -21.02 21.08 -26.30
C ILE A 17 -21.55 19.81 -25.67
N ALA A 18 -21.47 18.68 -26.41
CA ALA A 18 -21.61 17.37 -25.82
C ALA A 18 -20.45 17.23 -24.84
N THR A 19 -20.74 17.16 -23.56
CA THR A 19 -19.74 16.87 -22.51
C THR A 19 -19.23 15.45 -22.77
N ALA A 20 -18.05 15.32 -23.37
CA ALA A 20 -17.37 14.07 -23.67
C ALA A 20 -17.04 13.23 -22.42
N GLN A 21 -17.44 13.68 -21.23
CA GLN A 21 -17.10 13.11 -19.93
C GLN A 21 -17.95 11.89 -19.57
N ASP A 22 -19.18 11.80 -20.08
CA ASP A 22 -20.11 10.70 -19.75
C ASP A 22 -19.82 9.41 -20.53
N ILE A 23 -19.07 9.48 -21.64
CA ILE A 23 -18.75 8.32 -22.48
C ILE A 23 -17.58 7.52 -21.90
N GLU A 24 -16.66 8.15 -21.19
CA GLU A 24 -15.42 7.53 -20.69
C GLU A 24 -15.71 6.35 -19.74
N TYR A 25 -16.72 6.47 -18.87
CA TYR A 25 -17.03 5.47 -17.84
C TYR A 25 -18.13 4.48 -18.21
N THR A 26 -18.59 4.50 -19.47
CA THR A 26 -19.61 3.58 -19.97
C THR A 26 -19.06 2.16 -20.01
N VAL A 27 -19.81 1.21 -19.44
CA VAL A 27 -19.43 -0.22 -19.37
C VAL A 27 -19.37 -0.87 -20.76
N ALA A 28 -20.16 -0.38 -21.73
CA ALA A 28 -20.15 -0.85 -23.10
C ALA A 28 -18.79 -0.66 -23.81
N ASN A 29 -17.99 0.33 -23.36
CA ASN A 29 -16.66 0.62 -23.93
C ASN A 29 -15.57 -0.37 -23.46
N ILE A 30 -15.86 -1.22 -22.47
CA ILE A 30 -14.91 -2.22 -22.00
C ILE A 30 -14.85 -3.35 -23.06
N PRO A 31 -13.64 -3.72 -23.55
CA PRO A 31 -13.46 -4.86 -24.46
C PRO A 31 -14.14 -6.13 -23.94
N ALA A 32 -14.75 -6.90 -24.85
CA ALA A 32 -15.51 -8.09 -24.45
C ALA A 32 -14.65 -9.13 -23.73
N GLU A 33 -13.41 -9.31 -24.20
CA GLU A 33 -12.43 -10.24 -23.62
C GLU A 33 -12.05 -9.90 -22.17
N LEU A 34 -12.10 -8.61 -21.79
CA LEU A 34 -11.82 -8.18 -20.40
C LEU A 34 -13.02 -8.39 -19.47
N LYS A 35 -14.22 -8.58 -20.00
CA LYS A 35 -15.43 -8.91 -19.22
C LYS A 35 -15.62 -10.40 -19.03
N GLU A 36 -14.98 -11.22 -19.87
CA GLU A 36 -15.15 -12.67 -19.84
C GLU A 36 -14.55 -13.28 -18.56
N ASN A 37 -15.36 -13.99 -17.79
CA ASN A 37 -15.00 -14.61 -16.50
C ASN A 37 -14.49 -13.62 -15.42
N ALA A 38 -14.71 -12.31 -15.60
CA ALA A 38 -14.32 -11.28 -14.66
C ALA A 38 -15.50 -10.89 -13.75
N ASN A 39 -15.22 -10.65 -12.47
CA ASN A 39 -16.14 -10.04 -11.52
C ASN A 39 -15.98 -8.51 -11.48
N ALA A 40 -14.79 -8.04 -11.86
CA ALA A 40 -14.47 -6.63 -12.02
C ALA A 40 -13.45 -6.42 -13.14
N VAL A 41 -13.41 -5.19 -13.66
CA VAL A 41 -12.40 -4.74 -14.64
C VAL A 41 -11.70 -3.51 -14.07
N VAL A 42 -10.40 -3.60 -13.85
CA VAL A 42 -9.56 -2.44 -13.54
C VAL A 42 -9.29 -1.71 -14.86
N ARG A 43 -10.03 -0.65 -15.12
CA ARG A 43 -9.89 0.13 -16.37
C ARG A 43 -8.62 0.99 -16.35
N LEU A 44 -8.28 1.48 -15.16
CA LEU A 44 -7.02 2.18 -14.89
C LEU A 44 -6.59 1.91 -13.45
N ASP A 45 -5.33 1.52 -13.27
CA ASP A 45 -4.61 1.67 -12.00
C ASP A 45 -3.34 2.46 -12.30
N GLN A 46 -3.29 3.69 -11.84
CA GLN A 46 -2.17 4.59 -12.05
C GLN A 46 -1.58 5.01 -10.71
N LYS A 47 -0.28 4.80 -10.56
CA LYS A 47 0.46 5.19 -9.36
C LYS A 47 1.73 5.97 -9.74
N ASN A 48 1.82 7.22 -9.28
CA ASN A 48 3.00 8.05 -9.47
C ASN A 48 3.67 8.26 -8.12
N ILE A 49 4.94 7.84 -8.00
CA ILE A 49 5.73 7.95 -6.78
C ILE A 49 6.87 8.93 -7.05
N VAL A 50 6.99 9.95 -6.24
CA VAL A 50 8.10 10.91 -6.27
C VAL A 50 8.81 10.85 -4.92
N ILE A 51 10.05 10.37 -4.93
CA ILE A 51 10.94 10.40 -3.78
C ILE A 51 11.81 11.64 -3.94
N ALA A 52 11.56 12.67 -3.16
CA ALA A 52 12.31 13.93 -3.24
C ALA A 52 13.59 13.90 -2.40
N SER A 53 13.62 13.09 -1.35
CA SER A 53 14.77 12.89 -0.47
C SER A 53 14.62 11.62 0.34
N ARG A 54 15.61 11.26 1.12
CA ARG A 54 15.56 10.15 2.09
C ARG A 54 14.36 10.20 3.03
N LYS A 55 13.80 11.39 3.29
CA LYS A 55 12.69 11.63 4.23
C LYS A 55 11.44 12.20 3.56
N SER A 56 11.30 12.03 2.25
CA SER A 56 10.16 12.59 1.54
C SER A 56 9.80 11.72 0.35
N MET A 57 8.63 11.11 0.42
CA MET A 57 8.01 10.36 -0.66
C MET A 57 6.54 10.79 -0.78
N THR A 58 6.12 11.12 -1.99
CA THR A 58 4.74 11.42 -2.35
C THR A 58 4.25 10.35 -3.31
N THR A 59 3.08 9.78 -3.02
CA THR A 59 2.39 8.83 -3.89
C THR A 59 1.07 9.45 -4.33
N THR A 60 0.88 9.62 -5.63
CA THR A 60 -0.41 10.00 -6.22
C THR A 60 -1.00 8.78 -6.91
N SER A 61 -2.20 8.40 -6.52
CA SER A 61 -2.91 7.24 -7.05
C SER A 61 -4.23 7.63 -7.70
N LYS A 62 -4.54 6.99 -8.83
CA LYS A 62 -5.87 7.03 -9.46
C LYS A 62 -6.24 5.63 -9.91
N SER A 63 -7.36 5.11 -9.41
CA SER A 63 -7.93 3.85 -9.88
C SER A 63 -9.31 4.07 -10.49
N ILE A 64 -9.62 3.31 -11.54
CA ILE A 64 -10.94 3.25 -12.18
C ILE A 64 -11.30 1.78 -12.26
N VAL A 65 -12.29 1.38 -11.48
CA VAL A 65 -12.73 -0.03 -11.42
C VAL A 65 -14.19 -0.11 -11.81
N THR A 66 -14.50 -0.92 -12.81
CA THR A 66 -15.88 -1.32 -13.11
C THR A 66 -16.17 -2.62 -12.40
N VAL A 67 -17.12 -2.59 -11.48
CA VAL A 67 -17.62 -3.74 -10.73
C VAL A 67 -18.78 -4.34 -11.49
N LEU A 68 -18.61 -5.59 -11.97
CA LEU A 68 -19.56 -6.25 -12.86
C LEU A 68 -20.67 -6.97 -12.09
N ASN A 69 -20.36 -7.46 -10.88
CA ASN A 69 -21.27 -8.17 -10.00
C ASN A 69 -20.80 -8.05 -8.55
N GLU A 70 -21.55 -8.63 -7.59
CA GLU A 70 -21.27 -8.55 -6.17
C GLU A 70 -19.88 -9.06 -5.77
N ASN A 71 -19.39 -10.14 -6.39
CA ASN A 71 -18.05 -10.69 -6.12
C ASN A 71 -16.93 -9.71 -6.51
N GLY A 72 -17.19 -8.80 -7.43
CA GLY A 72 -16.26 -7.76 -7.86
C GLY A 72 -16.02 -6.65 -6.84
N LEU A 73 -16.86 -6.54 -5.78
CA LEU A 73 -16.67 -5.54 -4.72
C LEU A 73 -15.34 -5.68 -3.99
N ALA A 74 -14.77 -6.87 -3.93
CA ALA A 74 -13.46 -7.12 -3.33
C ALA A 74 -12.31 -6.34 -4.01
N TYR A 75 -12.51 -5.89 -5.25
CA TYR A 75 -11.52 -5.11 -6.02
C TYR A 75 -11.75 -3.59 -5.95
N MET A 76 -12.77 -3.15 -5.21
CA MET A 76 -13.06 -1.74 -4.96
C MET A 76 -12.46 -1.32 -3.62
N ASP A 77 -11.16 -1.04 -3.59
CA ASP A 77 -10.52 -0.48 -2.39
C ASP A 77 -10.66 1.04 -2.37
N LEU A 78 -11.39 1.56 -1.39
CA LEU A 78 -11.65 2.99 -1.17
C LEU A 78 -11.04 3.42 0.17
N SER A 79 -9.80 3.04 0.40
CA SER A 79 -9.12 3.33 1.66
C SER A 79 -7.71 3.86 1.49
N GLU A 80 -7.26 4.64 2.47
CA GLU A 80 -5.88 5.08 2.58
C GLU A 80 -5.41 5.01 4.04
N TYR A 81 -4.19 4.50 4.21
CA TYR A 81 -3.52 4.45 5.50
C TYR A 81 -2.83 5.79 5.81
N PHE A 82 -2.85 6.19 7.10
CA PHE A 82 -2.07 7.32 7.61
C PHE A 82 -1.59 7.08 9.04
N SER A 83 -0.57 7.83 9.45
CA SER A 83 0.07 7.71 10.77
C SER A 83 0.75 9.04 11.14
N GLY A 84 1.52 9.05 12.21
CA GLY A 84 2.33 10.23 12.58
C GLY A 84 3.33 10.67 11.50
N ARG A 85 3.72 9.76 10.58
CA ARG A 85 4.69 10.03 9.51
C ARG A 85 4.12 9.97 8.10
N THR A 86 2.85 9.60 7.97
CA THR A 86 2.16 9.47 6.69
C THR A 86 0.88 10.28 6.72
N ARG A 87 0.71 11.20 5.77
CA ARG A 87 -0.43 12.10 5.67
C ARG A 87 -1.16 11.92 4.36
N ILE A 88 -2.48 11.82 4.42
CA ILE A 88 -3.34 11.90 3.24
C ILE A 88 -3.55 13.39 2.91
N LYS A 89 -3.07 13.84 1.75
CA LYS A 89 -3.21 15.21 1.25
C LYS A 89 -4.58 15.43 0.63
N SER A 90 -4.98 14.47 -0.22
CA SER A 90 -6.28 14.43 -0.86
C SER A 90 -6.80 13.01 -0.94
N ILE A 91 -8.12 12.86 -0.91
CA ILE A 91 -8.83 11.60 -1.12
C ILE A 91 -10.24 11.92 -1.59
N GLU A 92 -10.67 11.26 -2.66
CA GLU A 92 -12.03 11.38 -3.19
C GLU A 92 -12.42 10.14 -3.98
N ALA A 93 -13.73 9.91 -4.10
CA ALA A 93 -14.29 8.89 -4.98
C ALA A 93 -15.49 9.42 -5.75
N GLN A 94 -15.70 8.88 -6.95
CA GLN A 94 -16.85 9.19 -7.81
C GLN A 94 -17.41 7.87 -8.35
N PHE A 95 -18.73 7.76 -8.37
CA PHE A 95 -19.42 6.56 -8.81
C PHE A 95 -20.28 6.87 -10.03
N TYR A 96 -20.26 5.96 -10.98
CA TYR A 96 -20.98 6.09 -12.26
C TYR A 96 -21.79 4.82 -12.49
N ASN A 97 -22.99 4.96 -13.04
CA ASN A 97 -23.79 3.81 -13.46
C ASN A 97 -23.24 3.17 -14.74
N ALA A 98 -23.89 2.10 -15.23
CA ALA A 98 -23.47 1.36 -16.43
C ALA A 98 -23.37 2.24 -17.69
N PHE A 99 -24.09 3.36 -17.73
CA PHE A 99 -24.12 4.30 -18.86
C PHE A 99 -23.10 5.44 -18.73
N GLY A 100 -22.26 5.45 -17.69
CA GLY A 100 -21.27 6.47 -17.44
C GLY A 100 -21.83 7.74 -16.77
N LYS A 101 -23.11 7.75 -16.34
CA LYS A 101 -23.70 8.88 -15.62
C LYS A 101 -23.25 8.86 -14.15
N GLU A 102 -22.75 10.00 -13.65
CA GLU A 102 -22.39 10.15 -12.23
C GLU A 102 -23.62 9.95 -11.34
N ILE A 103 -23.50 9.07 -10.37
CA ILE A 103 -24.55 8.77 -9.37
C ILE A 103 -24.17 9.23 -7.97
N LYS A 104 -22.86 9.38 -7.70
CA LYS A 104 -22.38 9.82 -6.38
C LYS A 104 -20.99 10.40 -6.45
N LYS A 105 -20.75 11.45 -5.68
CA LYS A 105 -19.43 12.02 -5.42
C LYS A 105 -19.15 12.01 -3.92
N VAL A 106 -17.98 11.50 -3.53
CA VAL A 106 -17.52 11.36 -2.15
C VAL A 106 -16.25 12.19 -1.97
N LYS A 107 -16.28 13.09 -1.02
CA LYS A 107 -15.15 13.96 -0.66
C LYS A 107 -14.54 13.49 0.66
N ARG A 108 -13.34 13.96 1.00
CA ARG A 108 -12.63 13.61 2.24
C ARG A 108 -13.50 13.59 3.49
N LYS A 109 -14.41 14.55 3.65
CA LYS A 109 -15.30 14.68 4.82
C LYS A 109 -16.30 13.52 4.98
N ASP A 110 -16.55 12.78 3.89
CA ASP A 110 -17.52 11.68 3.85
C ASP A 110 -16.87 10.33 4.17
N PHE A 111 -15.52 10.27 4.20
CA PHE A 111 -14.76 9.09 4.60
C PHE A 111 -14.79 8.93 6.11
N LYS A 112 -14.84 7.69 6.56
CA LYS A 112 -14.77 7.30 7.97
C LYS A 112 -13.33 7.00 8.37
N GLU A 113 -12.99 7.25 9.63
CA GLU A 113 -11.69 6.93 10.20
C GLU A 113 -11.81 5.73 11.14
N ASN A 114 -10.86 4.79 11.03
CA ASN A 114 -10.75 3.67 11.96
C ASN A 114 -9.28 3.47 12.37
N SER A 115 -9.07 3.07 13.62
CA SER A 115 -7.74 2.66 14.11
C SER A 115 -7.39 1.28 13.59
N VAL A 116 -6.11 1.05 13.27
CA VAL A 116 -5.57 -0.29 12.97
C VAL A 116 -5.14 -1.04 14.23
N SER A 117 -5.33 -0.45 15.42
CA SER A 117 -5.08 -1.13 16.69
C SER A 117 -6.10 -2.25 16.94
N GLY A 118 -5.64 -3.35 17.56
CA GLY A 118 -6.46 -4.49 17.96
C GLY A 118 -6.20 -4.86 19.42
N ASN A 119 -6.78 -5.96 19.90
CA ASN A 119 -6.71 -6.37 21.32
C ASN A 119 -5.29 -6.51 21.88
N SER A 120 -4.32 -6.91 21.07
CA SER A 120 -2.92 -7.11 21.47
C SER A 120 -1.94 -6.24 20.65
N ILE A 121 -2.45 -5.32 19.83
CA ILE A 121 -1.65 -4.45 18.98
C ILE A 121 -2.03 -3.00 19.27
N ILE A 122 -1.07 -2.21 19.73
CA ILE A 122 -1.19 -0.77 19.92
C ILE A 122 -0.43 -0.10 18.78
N SER A 123 -1.15 0.62 17.92
CA SER A 123 -0.61 1.32 16.76
C SER A 123 -1.14 2.75 16.69
N GLU A 124 -0.34 3.68 16.20
CA GLU A 124 -0.80 5.03 15.83
C GLU A 124 -1.43 5.09 14.44
N GLY A 125 -1.33 3.98 13.70
CA GLY A 125 -1.86 3.85 12.36
C GLY A 125 -3.37 3.92 12.34
N LYS A 126 -3.90 4.58 11.32
CA LYS A 126 -5.32 4.71 11.04
C LYS A 126 -5.59 4.52 9.55
N ILE A 127 -6.81 4.16 9.25
CA ILE A 127 -7.32 4.04 7.87
C ILE A 127 -8.45 5.03 7.71
N LEU A 128 -8.39 5.80 6.63
CA LEU A 128 -9.51 6.59 6.13
C LEU A 128 -10.17 5.77 5.02
N TYR A 129 -11.45 5.44 5.14
CA TYR A 129 -12.15 4.55 4.23
C TYR A 129 -13.58 4.98 3.95
N TYR A 130 -14.12 4.53 2.86
CA TYR A 130 -15.50 4.75 2.50
C TYR A 130 -16.21 3.44 2.17
N ASP A 131 -17.31 3.15 2.91
CA ASP A 131 -18.18 2.00 2.61
C ASP A 131 -19.21 2.41 1.57
N TYR A 132 -19.22 1.74 0.45
CA TYR A 132 -20.23 1.91 -0.58
C TYR A 132 -21.09 0.66 -0.73
N THR A 133 -22.40 0.82 -0.59
CA THR A 133 -23.38 -0.24 -0.85
C THR A 133 -24.03 0.06 -2.20
N PRO A 134 -23.75 -0.71 -3.26
CA PRO A 134 -24.36 -0.50 -4.58
C PRO A 134 -25.83 -0.91 -4.58
N THR A 135 -26.64 -0.23 -5.38
CA THR A 135 -28.03 -0.55 -5.63
C THR A 135 -28.22 -1.35 -6.92
N GLU A 136 -27.22 -1.29 -7.82
CA GLU A 136 -27.28 -1.96 -9.12
C GLU A 136 -25.86 -2.30 -9.62
N TYR A 137 -25.78 -3.27 -10.51
CA TYR A 137 -24.57 -3.67 -11.25
C TYR A 137 -24.85 -3.68 -12.75
N PRO A 138 -23.84 -3.44 -13.60
CA PRO A 138 -22.51 -2.98 -13.25
C PRO A 138 -22.48 -1.47 -12.91
N PHE A 139 -21.45 -1.07 -12.15
CA PHE A 139 -21.13 0.34 -11.91
C PHE A 139 -19.62 0.57 -11.98
N THR A 140 -19.21 1.82 -12.16
CA THR A 140 -17.79 2.20 -12.19
C THR A 140 -17.49 3.14 -11.02
N VAL A 141 -16.37 2.92 -10.35
CA VAL A 141 -15.83 3.81 -9.34
C VAL A 141 -14.49 4.37 -9.79
N VAL A 142 -14.33 5.67 -9.62
CA VAL A 142 -13.05 6.39 -9.75
C VAL A 142 -12.62 6.78 -8.36
N PHE A 143 -11.47 6.31 -7.94
CA PHE A 143 -10.85 6.67 -6.66
C PHE A 143 -9.53 7.36 -6.90
N SER A 144 -9.29 8.47 -6.18
CA SER A 144 -8.06 9.24 -6.29
C SER A 144 -7.55 9.64 -4.92
N SER A 145 -6.24 9.52 -4.72
CA SER A 145 -5.58 9.93 -3.48
C SER A 145 -4.20 10.52 -3.74
N GLU A 146 -3.76 11.34 -2.80
CA GLU A 146 -2.38 11.81 -2.67
C GLU A 146 -1.93 11.63 -1.23
N VAL A 147 -0.84 10.88 -1.05
CA VAL A 147 -0.27 10.53 0.26
C VAL A 147 1.18 10.96 0.31
N GLU A 148 1.54 11.69 1.37
CA GLU A 148 2.93 12.04 1.68
C GLU A 148 3.42 11.25 2.89
N THR A 149 4.66 10.74 2.82
CA THR A 149 5.30 10.09 3.96
C THR A 149 6.77 10.48 4.09
N SER A 150 7.23 10.57 5.34
CA SER A 150 8.66 10.66 5.64
C SER A 150 9.32 9.29 5.80
N ASN A 151 8.55 8.20 5.78
CA ASN A 151 9.03 6.83 5.83
C ASN A 151 9.24 6.32 4.39
N THR A 152 10.51 6.28 3.93
CA THR A 152 10.88 5.84 2.58
C THR A 152 11.47 4.42 2.54
N ALA A 153 11.49 3.73 3.68
CA ALA A 153 11.97 2.35 3.78
C ALA A 153 11.11 1.37 2.97
N PHE A 154 9.83 1.72 2.75
CA PHE A 154 8.89 0.87 2.02
C PHE A 154 8.27 1.63 0.86
N ILE A 155 8.71 1.28 -0.34
CA ILE A 155 8.08 1.74 -1.58
C ILE A 155 6.97 0.75 -1.93
N PRO A 156 5.76 1.21 -2.30
CA PRO A 156 4.69 0.33 -2.72
C PRO A 156 5.12 -0.59 -3.86
N LYS A 157 4.83 -1.88 -3.75
CA LYS A 157 5.02 -2.84 -4.84
C LYS A 157 4.03 -2.53 -5.96
N TRP A 158 4.38 -2.88 -7.18
CA TRP A 158 3.46 -2.85 -8.30
C TRP A 158 2.98 -4.25 -8.64
N PHE A 159 1.69 -4.46 -8.52
CA PHE A 159 0.97 -5.65 -8.98
C PHE A 159 -0.02 -5.20 -10.04
N PRO A 160 0.28 -5.38 -11.34
CA PRO A 160 -0.65 -4.98 -12.39
C PRO A 160 -1.98 -5.75 -12.34
N MET A 161 -1.96 -6.98 -11.84
CA MET A 161 -3.13 -7.84 -11.62
C MET A 161 -3.41 -7.97 -10.13
N PRO A 162 -4.53 -7.48 -9.58
CA PRO A 162 -4.79 -7.53 -8.15
C PRO A 162 -5.25 -8.91 -7.63
N GLY A 163 -5.63 -9.84 -8.49
CA GLY A 163 -6.09 -11.17 -8.06
C GLY A 163 -6.76 -11.98 -9.17
N PHE A 164 -7.52 -13.01 -8.76
CA PHE A 164 -8.31 -13.87 -9.63
C PHE A 164 -9.63 -13.20 -10.03
N SER A 165 -10.21 -13.61 -11.16
CA SER A 165 -11.52 -13.13 -11.62
C SER A 165 -11.63 -11.60 -11.75
N VAL A 166 -10.53 -10.96 -12.03
CA VAL A 166 -10.42 -9.53 -12.34
C VAL A 166 -9.52 -9.39 -13.58
N SER A 167 -9.90 -8.54 -14.51
CA SER A 167 -9.09 -8.18 -15.68
C SER A 167 -8.59 -6.75 -15.55
N VAL A 168 -7.57 -6.40 -16.33
CA VAL A 168 -6.95 -5.08 -16.28
C VAL A 168 -6.83 -4.52 -17.69
N GLU A 169 -7.49 -3.40 -17.93
CA GLU A 169 -7.36 -2.66 -19.19
C GLU A 169 -6.02 -1.94 -19.22
N LYS A 170 -5.68 -1.22 -18.13
CA LYS A 170 -4.39 -0.55 -17.98
C LYS A 170 -3.97 -0.45 -16.51
N SER A 171 -2.74 -0.86 -16.20
CA SER A 171 -2.06 -0.55 -14.94
C SER A 171 -0.70 0.09 -15.21
N ASN A 172 -0.36 1.14 -14.47
CA ASN A 172 0.89 1.87 -14.65
C ASN A 172 1.46 2.31 -13.30
N ILE A 173 2.76 2.10 -13.11
CA ILE A 173 3.51 2.74 -12.04
C ILE A 173 4.67 3.53 -12.62
N THR A 174 4.84 4.75 -12.13
CA THR A 174 6.01 5.59 -12.42
C THR A 174 6.67 5.99 -11.13
N ILE A 175 7.97 5.78 -11.02
CA ILE A 175 8.74 6.24 -9.88
C ILE A 175 9.85 7.17 -10.33
N LYS A 176 9.99 8.32 -9.61
CA LYS A 176 11.10 9.25 -9.74
C LYS A 176 11.85 9.31 -8.42
N VAL A 177 13.18 9.26 -8.53
CA VAL A 177 14.04 9.18 -7.35
C VAL A 177 15.41 9.82 -7.64
N PRO A 178 15.99 10.60 -6.71
CA PRO A 178 17.34 11.11 -6.82
C PRO A 178 18.38 9.99 -6.93
N SER A 179 19.40 10.18 -7.73
CA SER A 179 20.44 9.17 -8.00
C SER A 179 21.26 8.78 -6.77
N ASP A 180 21.37 9.66 -5.77
CA ASP A 180 22.14 9.46 -4.54
C ASP A 180 21.46 8.55 -3.50
N LEU A 181 20.20 8.14 -3.73
CA LEU A 181 19.48 7.24 -2.82
C LEU A 181 19.67 5.76 -3.12
N GLY A 182 20.38 5.38 -4.19
CA GLY A 182 20.65 3.98 -4.53
C GLY A 182 19.37 3.20 -4.83
N PHE A 183 18.53 3.73 -5.72
CA PHE A 183 17.28 3.08 -6.11
C PHE A 183 17.53 1.76 -6.83
N LYS A 184 16.80 0.73 -6.41
CA LYS A 184 16.83 -0.63 -6.99
C LYS A 184 15.40 -1.14 -7.19
N TYR A 185 15.24 -2.00 -8.19
CA TYR A 185 14.00 -2.74 -8.38
C TYR A 185 14.30 -4.17 -8.84
N LYS A 186 13.35 -5.06 -8.60
CA LYS A 186 13.39 -6.45 -9.06
C LYS A 186 12.03 -6.83 -9.64
N GLU A 187 12.10 -7.40 -10.83
CA GLU A 187 10.95 -7.91 -11.59
C GLU A 187 10.74 -9.39 -11.27
N PHE A 188 9.49 -9.79 -11.09
CA PHE A 188 9.10 -11.18 -10.83
C PHE A 188 8.00 -11.58 -11.81
N ASN A 189 8.12 -12.79 -12.37
CA ASN A 189 7.14 -13.41 -13.25
C ASN A 189 6.78 -12.53 -14.48
N MET A 190 7.71 -11.71 -14.97
CA MET A 190 7.48 -10.77 -16.07
C MET A 190 8.09 -11.21 -17.39
N LEU A 191 8.89 -12.29 -17.41
CA LEU A 191 9.56 -12.78 -18.62
C LEU A 191 8.55 -13.10 -19.70
N ASP A 192 8.80 -12.56 -20.89
CA ASP A 192 8.02 -12.79 -22.11
C ASP A 192 6.52 -12.44 -22.04
N ASN A 193 6.14 -11.56 -21.09
CA ASN A 193 4.76 -11.07 -21.04
C ASN A 193 4.58 -9.86 -21.98
N PRO A 194 3.95 -10.03 -23.16
CA PRO A 194 3.83 -8.96 -24.16
C PRO A 194 2.92 -7.81 -23.71
N SER A 195 2.09 -8.04 -22.69
CA SER A 195 1.21 -7.01 -22.11
C SER A 195 1.97 -6.01 -21.24
N ILE A 196 3.23 -6.29 -20.86
CA ILE A 196 3.98 -5.47 -19.93
C ILE A 196 5.16 -4.80 -20.64
N THR A 197 5.26 -3.48 -20.46
CA THR A 197 6.37 -2.67 -20.97
C THR A 197 7.08 -1.93 -19.85
N LYS A 198 8.37 -1.67 -20.05
CA LYS A 198 9.22 -0.94 -19.11
C LYS A 198 9.95 0.20 -19.81
N GLU A 199 9.98 1.37 -19.18
CA GLU A 199 10.77 2.51 -19.59
C GLU A 199 11.69 2.94 -18.45
N VAL A 200 13.00 2.90 -18.68
CA VAL A 200 14.02 3.36 -17.71
C VAL A 200 14.47 4.77 -18.10
N LYS A 201 14.46 5.68 -17.12
CA LYS A 201 14.92 7.07 -17.27
C LYS A 201 16.09 7.34 -16.33
N SER A 202 16.79 8.45 -16.54
CA SER A 202 17.89 8.86 -15.66
C SER A 202 17.47 9.14 -14.21
N ASP A 203 16.20 9.49 -14.00
CA ASP A 203 15.60 9.82 -12.71
C ASP A 203 14.57 8.79 -12.22
N GLY A 204 14.49 7.61 -12.85
CA GLY A 204 13.53 6.60 -12.40
C GLY A 204 13.16 5.53 -13.42
N VAL A 205 12.01 4.90 -13.19
CA VAL A 205 11.48 3.83 -14.05
C VAL A 205 9.95 3.89 -14.10
N SER A 206 9.40 3.49 -15.24
CA SER A 206 7.97 3.26 -15.41
C SER A 206 7.71 1.84 -15.88
N PHE A 207 6.66 1.23 -15.35
CA PHE A 207 6.10 -0.04 -15.84
C PHE A 207 4.65 0.19 -16.24
N THR A 208 4.25 -0.43 -17.35
CA THR A 208 2.87 -0.35 -17.84
C THR A 208 2.42 -1.74 -18.28
N ALA A 209 1.25 -2.16 -17.81
CA ALA A 209 0.55 -3.34 -18.26
C ALA A 209 -0.73 -2.94 -18.99
N ASN A 210 -1.05 -3.61 -20.10
CA ASN A 210 -2.25 -3.36 -20.89
C ASN A 210 -2.96 -4.67 -21.22
N ASN A 211 -4.29 -4.61 -21.24
CA ASN A 211 -5.16 -5.69 -21.73
C ASN A 211 -4.84 -7.07 -21.12
N MET A 212 -4.72 -7.13 -19.80
CA MET A 212 -4.51 -8.36 -19.06
C MET A 212 -5.86 -9.04 -18.80
N VAL A 213 -6.09 -10.17 -19.42
CA VAL A 213 -7.28 -10.99 -19.18
C VAL A 213 -7.22 -11.65 -17.80
N THR A 214 -8.39 -12.05 -17.28
CA THR A 214 -8.50 -12.61 -15.94
C THR A 214 -7.81 -13.96 -15.78
N TYR A 215 -7.22 -14.17 -14.62
CA TYR A 215 -6.82 -15.51 -14.15
C TYR A 215 -8.01 -16.18 -13.47
N LYS A 216 -8.24 -17.46 -13.81
CA LYS A 216 -9.26 -18.28 -13.14
C LYS A 216 -8.68 -18.89 -11.88
N THR A 217 -9.51 -19.02 -10.85
CA THR A 217 -9.16 -19.81 -9.67
C THR A 217 -9.18 -21.28 -10.02
N GLU A 218 -8.15 -22.01 -9.62
CA GLU A 218 -8.06 -23.46 -9.75
C GLU A 218 -7.82 -24.08 -8.37
N ASP A 219 -8.44 -25.22 -8.09
CA ASP A 219 -8.24 -25.95 -6.86
C ASP A 219 -6.76 -26.37 -6.73
N TYR A 220 -6.19 -26.20 -5.52
CA TYR A 220 -4.79 -26.48 -5.21
C TYR A 220 -3.77 -25.63 -5.98
N SER A 221 -4.18 -24.53 -6.59
CA SER A 221 -3.29 -23.57 -7.22
C SER A 221 -2.29 -23.01 -6.18
N PRO A 222 -1.03 -22.73 -6.56
CA PRO A 222 -0.13 -21.94 -5.74
C PRO A 222 -0.72 -20.57 -5.41
N SER A 223 -0.15 -19.88 -4.43
CA SER A 223 -0.54 -18.48 -4.14
C SER A 223 -0.37 -17.60 -5.37
N PHE A 224 -1.26 -16.63 -5.56
CA PHE A 224 -1.32 -15.80 -6.77
C PHE A 224 0.00 -15.09 -7.07
N ASP A 225 0.71 -14.62 -6.05
CA ASP A 225 2.01 -13.96 -6.15
C ASP A 225 3.16 -14.88 -6.58
N SER A 226 2.96 -16.22 -6.57
CA SER A 226 3.98 -17.17 -7.06
C SER A 226 4.14 -17.12 -8.59
N TYR A 227 3.12 -16.70 -9.32
CA TYR A 227 3.12 -16.70 -10.80
C TYR A 227 2.61 -15.40 -11.43
N ALA A 228 1.88 -14.56 -10.69
CA ALA A 228 1.47 -13.25 -11.18
C ALA A 228 2.68 -12.30 -11.31
N PRO A 229 2.71 -11.43 -12.33
CA PRO A 229 3.78 -10.47 -12.51
C PRO A 229 3.74 -9.39 -11.43
N TYR A 230 4.91 -9.02 -10.88
CA TYR A 230 5.03 -7.87 -9.98
C TYR A 230 6.44 -7.29 -9.94
N VAL A 231 6.55 -6.07 -9.42
CA VAL A 231 7.82 -5.37 -9.21
C VAL A 231 7.95 -4.98 -7.75
N MET A 232 9.09 -5.33 -7.16
CA MET A 232 9.54 -4.82 -5.86
C MET A 232 10.55 -3.70 -6.07
N MET A 233 10.45 -2.66 -5.25
CA MET A 233 11.30 -1.48 -5.29
C MET A 233 11.88 -1.18 -3.93
N GLY A 234 13.08 -0.59 -3.88
CA GLY A 234 13.74 -0.23 -2.63
C GLY A 234 14.86 0.78 -2.83
N LEU A 235 15.35 1.32 -1.72
CA LEU A 235 16.45 2.27 -1.66
C LEU A 235 17.61 1.68 -0.85
N ASP A 236 18.85 2.00 -1.26
CA ASP A 236 20.01 1.77 -0.41
C ASP A 236 20.03 2.69 0.81
N PHE A 237 19.57 3.94 0.63
CA PHE A 237 19.53 4.97 1.66
C PHE A 237 18.09 5.45 1.86
N PHE A 238 17.50 5.11 3.00
CA PHE A 238 16.09 5.33 3.33
C PHE A 238 15.91 5.99 4.70
N ASN A 239 14.69 6.34 5.05
CA ASN A 239 14.29 6.68 6.41
C ASN A 239 13.23 5.68 6.89
N LEU A 240 13.47 5.08 8.05
CA LEU A 240 12.54 4.18 8.73
C LEU A 240 12.08 4.82 10.03
N GLU A 241 10.85 5.27 10.07
CA GLU A 241 10.20 5.87 11.24
C GLU A 241 11.06 6.95 11.93
N GLY A 242 11.74 7.78 11.11
CA GLY A 242 12.58 8.89 11.57
C GLY A 242 14.05 8.56 11.74
N VAL A 243 14.44 7.30 11.61
CA VAL A 243 15.84 6.84 11.67
C VAL A 243 16.37 6.65 10.24
N ASP A 244 17.47 7.35 9.92
CA ASP A 244 18.11 7.20 8.62
C ASP A 244 18.80 5.84 8.50
N GLY A 245 18.49 5.12 7.41
CA GLY A 245 18.89 3.73 7.20
C GLY A 245 19.81 3.53 6.01
N VAL A 246 20.53 2.41 6.03
CA VAL A 246 21.41 1.94 4.97
C VAL A 246 21.18 0.45 4.73
N ALA A 247 20.96 0.08 3.46
CA ALA A 247 20.75 -1.32 3.03
C ALA A 247 21.36 -1.58 1.65
N THR A 248 22.63 -1.24 1.45
CA THR A 248 23.35 -1.50 0.18
C THR A 248 23.51 -3.01 -0.03
N ASN A 249 23.59 -3.77 1.07
CA ASN A 249 23.59 -5.23 1.15
C ASN A 249 23.14 -5.68 2.54
N TRP A 250 22.97 -6.99 2.76
CA TRP A 250 22.53 -7.58 4.03
C TRP A 250 23.47 -7.28 5.21
N LYS A 251 24.77 -7.20 4.98
CA LYS A 251 25.75 -6.91 6.03
C LYS A 251 25.60 -5.48 6.52
N ASP A 252 25.49 -4.51 5.60
CA ASP A 252 25.32 -3.10 5.94
C ASP A 252 23.99 -2.87 6.65
N PHE A 253 22.92 -3.50 6.17
CA PHE A 253 21.60 -3.46 6.81
C PHE A 253 21.65 -4.02 8.24
N GLY A 254 22.28 -5.20 8.44
CA GLY A 254 22.44 -5.80 9.77
C GLY A 254 23.29 -4.94 10.70
N THR A 255 24.37 -4.34 10.20
CA THR A 255 25.22 -3.41 10.97
C THR A 255 24.41 -2.18 11.40
N TRP A 256 23.64 -1.59 10.46
CA TRP A 256 22.76 -0.46 10.75
C TRP A 256 21.70 -0.82 11.79
N MET A 257 21.01 -1.95 11.64
CA MET A 257 20.00 -2.42 12.59
C MET A 257 20.59 -2.58 13.99
N ASN A 258 21.75 -3.25 14.11
CA ASN A 258 22.40 -3.44 15.39
C ASN A 258 22.75 -2.10 16.05
N ALA A 259 23.38 -1.19 15.31
CA ALA A 259 23.83 0.10 15.85
C ALA A 259 22.69 1.04 16.25
N ASN A 260 21.57 1.06 15.49
CA ASN A 260 20.52 2.06 15.66
C ASN A 260 19.27 1.54 16.38
N LEU A 261 18.98 0.22 16.28
CA LEU A 261 17.75 -0.33 16.81
C LEU A 261 17.98 -1.29 17.99
N LEU A 262 19.06 -2.07 17.99
CA LEU A 262 19.24 -3.15 18.97
C LEU A 262 20.18 -2.76 20.12
N LYS A 263 21.33 -2.15 19.80
CA LYS A 263 22.34 -1.81 20.81
C LYS A 263 21.76 -1.01 21.97
N GLY A 264 21.98 -1.52 23.21
CA GLY A 264 21.54 -0.89 24.45
C GLY A 264 20.07 -1.14 24.81
N THR A 265 19.38 -2.05 24.12
CA THR A 265 18.01 -2.46 24.48
C THR A 265 17.99 -3.65 25.43
N GLU A 266 19.09 -4.40 25.56
CA GLU A 266 19.24 -5.66 26.27
C GLU A 266 19.58 -5.54 27.76
N GLU A 267 19.81 -4.34 28.28
CA GLU A 267 20.23 -4.13 29.67
C GLU A 267 19.13 -4.47 30.68
N ILE A 268 19.39 -5.46 31.53
CA ILE A 268 18.50 -5.90 32.61
C ILE A 268 18.96 -5.30 33.95
N PRO A 269 18.06 -4.82 34.81
CA PRO A 269 18.40 -4.29 36.15
C PRO A 269 19.16 -5.31 36.99
N LEU A 270 20.13 -4.84 37.80
CA LEU A 270 20.96 -5.70 38.64
C LEU A 270 20.14 -6.55 39.62
N GLU A 271 19.06 -6.01 40.15
CA GLU A 271 18.12 -6.74 41.01
C GLU A 271 17.55 -7.96 40.30
N THR A 272 17.08 -7.79 39.08
CA THR A 272 16.52 -8.88 38.25
C THR A 272 17.60 -9.91 37.88
N GLN A 273 18.82 -9.46 37.55
CA GLN A 273 19.94 -10.36 37.31
C GLN A 273 20.22 -11.23 38.55
N THR A 274 20.24 -10.63 39.75
CA THR A 274 20.45 -11.32 41.01
C THR A 274 19.34 -12.34 41.27
N LYS A 275 18.09 -11.98 41.06
CA LYS A 275 16.93 -12.88 41.19
C LYS A 275 17.01 -14.06 40.26
N ILE A 276 17.33 -13.85 38.96
CA ILE A 276 17.46 -14.91 37.98
C ILE A 276 18.63 -15.85 38.34
N LYS A 277 19.77 -15.29 38.77
CA LYS A 277 20.90 -16.12 39.26
C LYS A 277 20.50 -17.01 40.45
N ALA A 278 19.73 -16.47 41.38
CA ALA A 278 19.22 -17.25 42.50
C ALA A 278 18.23 -18.36 42.07
N LEU A 279 17.37 -18.10 41.09
CA LEU A 279 16.45 -19.10 40.52
C LEU A 279 17.19 -20.24 39.81
N VAL A 280 18.24 -19.91 39.07
CA VAL A 280 19.08 -20.90 38.38
C VAL A 280 19.91 -21.72 39.34
N GLY A 281 20.39 -21.10 40.43
CA GLY A 281 21.21 -21.75 41.46
C GLY A 281 22.43 -22.47 40.90
N ASP A 282 22.66 -23.68 41.37
CA ASP A 282 23.80 -24.54 40.97
C ASP A 282 23.54 -25.44 39.76
N GLU A 283 22.42 -25.26 39.04
CA GLU A 283 22.13 -26.05 37.83
C GLU A 283 23.28 -25.94 36.81
N LYS A 284 23.76 -27.04 36.29
CA LYS A 284 24.89 -27.10 35.33
C LYS A 284 24.43 -27.32 33.91
N ASP A 285 23.28 -27.98 33.70
CA ASP A 285 22.74 -28.26 32.38
C ASP A 285 22.24 -26.96 31.71
N PRO A 286 22.80 -26.57 30.56
CA PRO A 286 22.41 -25.33 29.88
C PRO A 286 20.93 -25.33 29.42
N ILE A 287 20.39 -26.50 29.07
CA ILE A 287 18.99 -26.63 28.65
C ILE A 287 18.05 -26.40 29.85
N LYS A 288 18.38 -26.95 31.01
CA LYS A 288 17.60 -26.73 32.24
C LYS A 288 17.68 -25.28 32.69
N LYS A 289 18.87 -24.63 32.61
CA LYS A 289 19.02 -23.18 32.87
C LYS A 289 18.10 -22.38 31.96
N ALA A 290 18.13 -22.64 30.65
CA ALA A 290 17.28 -21.97 29.68
C ALA A 290 15.79 -22.15 30.03
N LYS A 291 15.36 -23.35 30.42
CA LYS A 291 13.96 -23.61 30.83
C LYS A 291 13.55 -22.80 32.06
N ILE A 292 14.43 -22.68 33.06
CA ILE A 292 14.17 -21.91 34.29
C ILE A 292 13.98 -20.41 33.92
N VAL A 293 14.91 -19.87 33.14
CA VAL A 293 14.85 -18.46 32.72
C VAL A 293 13.63 -18.19 31.81
N TYR A 294 13.37 -19.07 30.86
CA TYR A 294 12.21 -18.99 30.00
C TYR A 294 10.88 -19.00 30.78
N LYS A 295 10.79 -19.92 31.78
CA LYS A 295 9.63 -19.99 32.68
C LYS A 295 9.43 -18.69 33.44
N TYR A 296 10.54 -18.11 33.96
CA TYR A 296 10.47 -16.79 34.61
C TYR A 296 9.90 -15.69 33.71
N VAL A 297 10.35 -15.64 32.44
CA VAL A 297 9.81 -14.69 31.45
C VAL A 297 8.33 -14.93 31.19
N GLN A 298 7.93 -16.22 30.97
CA GLN A 298 6.53 -16.58 30.75
C GLN A 298 5.61 -16.19 31.91
N ASP A 299 6.05 -16.41 33.15
CA ASP A 299 5.22 -16.09 34.34
C ASP A 299 5.13 -14.60 34.64
N LYS A 300 6.14 -13.84 34.24
CA LYS A 300 6.24 -12.41 34.50
C LYS A 300 5.59 -11.54 33.43
N THR A 301 5.59 -12.01 32.19
CA THR A 301 5.25 -11.15 31.04
C THR A 301 4.03 -11.66 30.29
N ARG A 302 3.38 -10.73 29.57
CA ARG A 302 2.34 -11.01 28.60
C ARG A 302 2.71 -10.37 27.25
N TYR A 303 2.21 -10.93 26.16
CA TYR A 303 2.42 -10.41 24.82
C TYR A 303 1.52 -9.21 24.56
N ILE A 304 2.14 -8.04 24.27
CA ILE A 304 1.48 -6.85 23.74
C ILE A 304 2.42 -6.23 22.72
N SER A 305 1.95 -6.09 21.48
CA SER A 305 2.70 -5.43 20.42
C SER A 305 2.53 -3.93 20.46
N ILE A 306 3.61 -3.20 20.68
CA ILE A 306 3.65 -1.73 20.67
C ILE A 306 4.29 -1.29 19.35
N GLN A 307 3.45 -0.79 18.42
CA GLN A 307 3.87 -0.36 17.10
C GLN A 307 3.71 1.16 16.93
N LEU A 308 4.30 1.93 17.85
CA LEU A 308 4.30 3.39 17.81
C LEU A 308 5.61 3.87 17.19
N GLY A 309 5.56 4.44 15.98
CA GLY A 309 6.73 4.88 15.24
C GLY A 309 7.82 3.81 15.17
N ILE A 310 9.05 4.16 15.53
CA ILE A 310 10.19 3.23 15.50
C ILE A 310 10.01 2.01 16.43
N GLY A 311 9.11 2.07 17.42
CA GLY A 311 8.78 0.94 18.30
C GLY A 311 8.20 -0.27 17.58
N GLY A 312 7.70 -0.12 16.35
CA GLY A 312 7.36 -1.25 15.47
C GLY A 312 8.59 -2.08 15.05
N TRP A 313 9.78 -1.49 15.10
CA TRP A 313 11.07 -2.07 14.65
C TRP A 313 12.07 -2.23 15.77
N LYS A 314 12.20 -1.22 16.64
CA LYS A 314 13.09 -1.21 17.79
C LYS A 314 12.43 -1.94 18.96
N PRO A 315 13.09 -2.92 19.61
CA PRO A 315 12.59 -3.54 20.83
C PRO A 315 12.38 -2.52 21.95
N MET A 316 11.40 -2.78 22.82
CA MET A 316 11.36 -2.12 24.13
C MET A 316 12.64 -2.42 24.89
N LEU A 317 13.08 -1.47 25.73
CA LEU A 317 14.23 -1.73 26.61
C LEU A 317 13.92 -2.87 27.56
N ALA A 318 14.84 -3.82 27.73
CA ALA A 318 14.66 -4.97 28.61
C ALA A 318 14.28 -4.56 30.05
N LYS A 319 14.83 -3.48 30.56
CA LYS A 319 14.45 -2.89 31.88
C LYS A 319 12.99 -2.45 31.94
N ASP A 320 12.42 -1.96 30.82
CA ASP A 320 11.02 -1.54 30.78
C ASP A 320 10.09 -2.75 30.64
N VAL A 321 10.48 -3.77 29.86
CA VAL A 321 9.78 -5.07 29.81
C VAL A 321 9.72 -5.69 31.19
N ASP A 322 10.87 -5.70 31.90
CA ASP A 322 10.99 -6.23 33.27
C ASP A 322 10.07 -5.49 34.25
N ARG A 323 10.05 -4.17 34.19
CA ARG A 323 9.23 -3.30 35.06
C ARG A 323 7.73 -3.38 34.76
N LEU A 324 7.35 -3.41 33.45
CA LEU A 324 5.96 -3.31 33.01
C LEU A 324 5.27 -4.66 32.84
N GLY A 325 6.04 -5.75 32.72
CA GLY A 325 5.51 -7.09 32.56
C GLY A 325 4.83 -7.34 31.22
N TYR A 326 5.26 -6.67 30.14
CA TYR A 326 4.79 -6.96 28.79
C TYR A 326 5.83 -6.58 27.73
N GLY A 327 5.69 -7.15 26.55
CA GLY A 327 6.46 -6.84 25.37
C GLY A 327 5.94 -7.60 24.15
N ASP A 328 6.43 -7.24 22.97
CA ASP A 328 6.20 -8.00 21.75
C ASP A 328 7.31 -9.05 21.50
N CYS A 329 7.22 -9.77 20.37
CA CYS A 329 8.17 -10.84 20.05
C CYS A 329 9.64 -10.39 20.14
N LYS A 330 10.01 -9.23 19.58
CA LYS A 330 11.38 -8.72 19.60
C LYS A 330 11.85 -8.18 20.96
N ALA A 331 10.91 -7.81 21.83
CA ALA A 331 11.20 -7.28 23.16
C ALA A 331 11.27 -8.37 24.23
N LEU A 332 10.59 -9.52 24.02
CA LEU A 332 10.61 -10.66 24.94
C LEU A 332 11.71 -11.66 24.60
N THR A 333 12.35 -11.55 23.42
CA THR A 333 13.48 -12.39 23.00
C THR A 333 14.79 -11.85 23.52
#